data_103bc7bb968acc7464cea7d3000ea3c1
#
_entry.id   103bc7bb968acc7464cea7d3000ea3c1
#
_cell.length_a   1.000
_cell.length_b   1.000
_cell.length_c   1.000
_cell.angle_alpha   90.00
_cell.angle_beta   90.00
_cell.angle_gamma   90.00
#
_symmetry.space_group_name_H-M   'P 1'
#
loop_
_entity.id
_entity.type
_entity.pdbx_description
1 polymer ?
#
loop_
_entity_poly.entity_id
_entity_poly.type
_entity_poly.pdbx_seq_one_letter_code
_entity_poly.pdbx_strand_id
1 'polypeptide(L)'
;MRKKTKKEQSTISGWKKLAPKSSRRPASKAALRKRLTSIAKVFSLLAVLGALAAGVWWVDDLNRSASGPIGLTGPSIPIAETMFQTDGVLTLGWFKNWHGPLRNRSLMDVDIEEVRKSLEAEDQISEAYVSRHFPHTLSIEIKERQPILVLRLGSKAGGICDWLVSSDGTMYLGTGYPPSSLALLPSLSLDGSLIRPKKEGGGFEKLV
;
A
#
# COMPACT_ATOMS: atom_id res chain seq x y z
N MET A 1 -106.51 14.41 -11.90
CA MET A 1 -106.53 15.34 -10.72
C MET A 1 -105.25 15.18 -9.93
N ARG A 2 -104.68 16.29 -9.50
CA ARG A 2 -103.67 16.61 -8.53
C ARG A 2 -102.26 16.84 -9.05
N LYS A 3 -101.95 18.10 -9.28
CA LYS A 3 -100.66 18.75 -9.22
C LYS A 3 -100.00 18.54 -7.88
N LYS A 4 -98.70 18.16 -7.83
CA LYS A 4 -97.77 18.43 -6.69
C LYS A 4 -96.46 18.92 -7.28
N THR A 5 -96.29 20.15 -7.23
CA THR A 5 -95.35 21.06 -6.63
C THR A 5 -93.88 20.60 -6.63
N LYS A 6 -93.25 21.18 -7.61
CA LYS A 6 -91.79 21.29 -7.76
C LYS A 6 -91.34 22.46 -6.88
N LYS A 7 -90.85 22.18 -5.67
CA LYS A 7 -90.19 23.20 -4.90
C LYS A 7 -89.24 22.46 -3.89
N GLU A 8 -88.01 22.88 -3.90
CA GLU A 8 -86.94 22.61 -2.93
C GLU A 8 -85.75 21.79 -3.45
N GLN A 9 -85.07 22.34 -4.48
CA GLN A 9 -83.68 21.95 -4.76
C GLN A 9 -82.81 23.08 -5.26
N SER A 10 -83.11 24.34 -4.89
CA SER A 10 -82.38 25.50 -5.42
C SER A 10 -81.48 26.24 -4.39
N THR A 11 -81.30 25.69 -3.18
CA THR A 11 -80.60 26.45 -2.12
C THR A 11 -79.18 25.92 -1.80
N ILE A 12 -78.70 24.83 -2.38
CA ILE A 12 -77.38 24.28 -2.07
C ILE A 12 -76.30 24.67 -3.09
N SER A 13 -76.65 25.22 -4.25
CA SER A 13 -75.64 25.58 -5.26
C SER A 13 -75.03 27.00 -5.10
N GLY A 14 -75.51 27.80 -4.19
CA GLY A 14 -75.11 29.20 -4.00
C GLY A 14 -73.74 29.32 -3.26
N TRP A 15 -73.43 28.40 -2.38
CA TRP A 15 -72.21 28.50 -1.52
C TRP A 15 -70.92 28.15 -2.21
N LYS A 16 -70.93 27.39 -3.29
CA LYS A 16 -69.72 27.07 -4.09
C LYS A 16 -69.17 28.24 -4.93
N LYS A 17 -69.89 29.30 -5.06
CA LYS A 17 -69.49 30.50 -5.80
C LYS A 17 -68.77 31.56 -4.98
N LEU A 18 -68.70 31.38 -3.64
CA LEU A 18 -68.05 32.30 -2.71
C LEU A 18 -66.65 31.87 -2.28
N ALA A 19 -66.04 30.92 -2.96
CA ALA A 19 -64.62 30.67 -2.72
C ALA A 19 -63.82 31.90 -3.15
N PRO A 20 -63.10 32.56 -2.25
CA PRO A 20 -62.32 33.74 -2.63
C PRO A 20 -61.31 33.31 -3.66
N LYS A 21 -61.38 33.89 -4.85
CA LYS A 21 -60.35 33.79 -5.87
C LYS A 21 -59.06 34.29 -5.20
N SER A 22 -58.15 33.41 -4.84
CA SER A 22 -56.89 33.81 -4.23
C SER A 22 -56.14 34.64 -5.29
N SER A 23 -56.31 35.94 -5.18
CA SER A 23 -55.53 36.88 -5.96
C SER A 23 -54.08 36.68 -5.54
N ARG A 24 -53.29 36.02 -6.36
CA ARG A 24 -51.80 35.96 -6.18
C ARG A 24 -51.33 37.40 -6.17
N ARG A 25 -51.11 37.97 -4.96
CA ARG A 25 -50.55 39.31 -4.85
C ARG A 25 -49.22 39.32 -5.64
N PRO A 26 -48.97 40.28 -6.49
CA PRO A 26 -47.71 40.37 -7.21
C PRO A 26 -46.60 40.48 -6.15
N ALA A 27 -45.61 39.62 -6.27
CA ALA A 27 -44.51 39.59 -5.30
C ALA A 27 -43.84 40.97 -5.28
N SER A 28 -43.83 41.59 -4.11
CA SER A 28 -43.23 42.92 -3.90
C SER A 28 -41.74 42.80 -4.34
N LYS A 29 -41.23 43.84 -5.03
CA LYS A 29 -39.82 43.94 -5.45
C LYS A 29 -38.86 43.71 -4.28
N ALA A 30 -39.26 44.03 -3.05
CA ALA A 30 -38.50 43.77 -1.84
C ALA A 30 -38.49 42.28 -1.48
N ALA A 31 -39.56 41.51 -1.68
CA ALA A 31 -39.63 40.08 -1.45
C ALA A 31 -38.77 39.29 -2.48
N LEU A 32 -38.78 39.76 -3.73
CA LEU A 32 -37.92 39.22 -4.78
C LEU A 32 -36.42 39.44 -4.45
N ARG A 33 -36.04 40.64 -4.02
CA ARG A 33 -34.65 40.94 -3.59
C ARG A 33 -34.21 40.07 -2.43
N LYS A 34 -35.05 39.86 -1.39
CA LYS A 34 -34.75 38.95 -0.27
C LYS A 34 -34.57 37.50 -0.71
N ARG A 35 -35.37 37.02 -1.63
CA ARG A 35 -35.20 35.65 -2.18
C ARG A 35 -33.92 35.54 -3.02
N LEU A 36 -33.62 36.55 -3.86
CA LEU A 36 -32.38 36.55 -4.64
C LEU A 36 -31.14 36.57 -3.75
N THR A 37 -31.11 37.38 -2.69
CA THR A 37 -29.99 37.44 -1.75
C THR A 37 -29.85 36.16 -0.95
N SER A 38 -30.94 35.48 -0.59
CA SER A 38 -30.87 34.18 0.08
C SER A 38 -30.31 33.08 -0.84
N ILE A 39 -30.76 33.07 -2.10
CA ILE A 39 -30.25 32.14 -3.13
C ILE A 39 -28.77 32.42 -3.41
N ALA A 40 -28.38 33.69 -3.55
CA ALA A 40 -27.01 34.06 -3.77
C ALA A 40 -26.09 33.61 -2.58
N LYS A 41 -26.53 33.71 -1.34
CA LYS A 41 -25.80 33.22 -0.16
C LYS A 41 -25.63 31.70 -0.18
N VAL A 42 -26.67 30.96 -0.56
CA VAL A 42 -26.59 29.49 -0.69
C VAL A 42 -25.61 29.09 -1.79
N PHE A 43 -25.69 29.77 -2.95
CA PHE A 43 -24.75 29.51 -4.04
C PHE A 43 -23.31 29.86 -3.68
N SER A 44 -23.07 30.96 -2.95
CA SER A 44 -21.72 31.32 -2.50
C SER A 44 -21.18 30.30 -1.50
N LEU A 45 -21.99 29.79 -0.59
CA LEU A 45 -21.61 28.74 0.36
C LEU A 45 -21.25 27.43 -0.36
N LEU A 46 -22.07 27.03 -1.33
CA LEU A 46 -21.81 25.85 -2.17
C LEU A 46 -20.53 26.03 -3.02
N ALA A 47 -20.28 27.22 -3.54
CA ALA A 47 -19.07 27.50 -4.31
C ALA A 47 -17.80 27.42 -3.42
N VAL A 48 -17.87 27.91 -2.18
CA VAL A 48 -16.75 27.82 -1.22
C VAL A 48 -16.52 26.35 -0.82
N LEU A 49 -17.58 25.59 -0.54
CA LEU A 49 -17.48 24.16 -0.22
C LEU A 49 -16.92 23.38 -1.41
N GLY A 50 -17.36 23.68 -2.63
CA GLY A 50 -16.83 23.07 -3.86
C GLY A 50 -15.36 23.39 -4.09
N ALA A 51 -14.94 24.63 -3.84
CA ALA A 51 -13.55 25.03 -3.95
C ALA A 51 -12.65 24.34 -2.89
N LEU A 52 -13.16 24.18 -1.66
CA LEU A 52 -12.46 23.44 -0.62
C LEU A 52 -12.34 21.95 -0.97
N ALA A 53 -13.41 21.33 -1.45
CA ALA A 53 -13.37 19.93 -1.87
C ALA A 53 -12.42 19.71 -3.05
N ALA A 54 -12.44 20.61 -4.04
CA ALA A 54 -11.52 20.57 -5.17
C ALA A 54 -10.06 20.80 -4.72
N GLY A 55 -9.84 21.69 -3.74
CA GLY A 55 -8.52 21.92 -3.15
C GLY A 55 -7.98 20.69 -2.45
N VAL A 56 -8.80 20.03 -1.63
CA VAL A 56 -8.41 18.79 -0.95
C VAL A 56 -8.12 17.69 -1.97
N TRP A 57 -8.96 17.55 -2.99
CA TRP A 57 -8.75 16.55 -4.03
C TRP A 57 -7.48 16.83 -4.83
N TRP A 58 -7.18 18.10 -5.13
CA TRP A 58 -5.97 18.49 -5.84
C TRP A 58 -4.71 18.28 -5.00
N VAL A 59 -4.75 18.56 -3.69
CA VAL A 59 -3.65 18.27 -2.76
C VAL A 59 -3.44 16.76 -2.63
N ASP A 60 -4.50 15.96 -2.58
CA ASP A 60 -4.40 14.50 -2.53
C ASP A 60 -3.82 13.92 -3.85
N ASP A 61 -4.22 14.49 -5.00
CA ASP A 61 -3.67 14.12 -6.31
C ASP A 61 -2.20 14.52 -6.44
N LEU A 62 -1.82 15.73 -5.97
CA LEU A 62 -0.42 16.16 -5.86
C LEU A 62 0.37 15.24 -4.94
N ASN A 63 -0.20 14.83 -3.81
CA ASN A 63 0.45 13.94 -2.86
C ASN A 63 0.59 12.51 -3.40
N ARG A 64 -0.37 12.03 -4.17
CA ARG A 64 -0.28 10.76 -4.90
C ARG A 64 0.72 10.82 -6.06
N SER A 65 0.76 11.92 -6.76
CA SER A 65 1.74 12.17 -7.82
C SER A 65 3.13 12.45 -7.27
N ALA A 66 3.23 12.98 -6.04
CA ALA A 66 4.45 13.20 -5.27
C ALA A 66 4.84 12.00 -4.40
N SER A 67 4.22 10.84 -4.58
CA SER A 67 4.65 9.57 -3.94
C SER A 67 5.99 9.04 -4.51
N GLY A 68 6.65 9.84 -5.35
CA GLY A 68 8.10 9.77 -5.47
C GLY A 68 8.76 10.31 -4.19
N PRO A 69 9.89 9.77 -3.76
CA PRO A 69 10.65 10.29 -2.63
C PRO A 69 10.81 11.79 -2.80
N ILE A 70 10.63 12.56 -1.71
CA ILE A 70 10.74 14.04 -1.71
C ILE A 70 12.04 14.38 -2.43
N GLY A 71 11.91 14.71 -3.70
CA GLY A 71 13.04 15.15 -4.51
C GLY A 71 13.51 16.48 -3.94
N LEU A 72 14.45 16.44 -3.01
CA LEU A 72 15.28 17.59 -2.75
C LEU A 72 15.89 17.95 -4.10
N THR A 73 15.44 19.05 -4.69
CA THR A 73 15.88 19.56 -5.98
C THR A 73 17.34 20.04 -5.91
N GLY A 74 18.23 19.11 -5.62
CA GLY A 74 19.66 19.23 -5.78
C GLY A 74 20.10 18.35 -6.95
N PRO A 75 21.27 18.58 -7.55
CA PRO A 75 21.80 17.66 -8.54
C PRO A 75 21.82 16.25 -7.95
N SER A 76 21.10 15.32 -8.56
CA SER A 76 21.08 13.94 -8.13
C SER A 76 22.47 13.33 -8.30
N ILE A 77 23.21 13.22 -7.21
CA ILE A 77 24.54 12.60 -7.23
C ILE A 77 24.31 11.10 -7.27
N PRO A 78 24.79 10.40 -8.30
CA PRO A 78 24.63 8.96 -8.41
C PRO A 78 25.41 8.25 -7.29
N ILE A 79 24.93 7.08 -6.89
CA ILE A 79 25.63 6.22 -5.94
C ILE A 79 26.97 5.81 -6.55
N ALA A 80 28.06 6.30 -5.96
CA ALA A 80 29.42 5.99 -6.39
C ALA A 80 29.93 4.73 -5.71
N GLU A 81 29.55 4.52 -4.46
CA GLU A 81 30.08 3.45 -3.61
C GLU A 81 28.93 2.74 -2.88
N THR A 82 29.06 1.42 -2.78
CA THR A 82 28.22 0.58 -1.94
C THR A 82 29.11 -0.17 -0.96
N MET A 83 29.00 0.19 0.31
CA MET A 83 29.63 -0.53 1.42
C MET A 83 28.74 -1.70 1.80
N PHE A 84 29.27 -2.90 1.77
CA PHE A 84 28.56 -4.12 2.12
C PHE A 84 29.35 -4.86 3.21
N GLN A 85 28.71 -5.07 4.35
CA GLN A 85 29.28 -5.77 5.48
C GLN A 85 28.35 -6.91 5.90
N THR A 86 28.94 -8.05 6.21
CA THR A 86 28.23 -9.24 6.70
C THR A 86 29.06 -9.94 7.76
N ASP A 87 28.39 -10.66 8.64
CA ASP A 87 29.00 -11.59 9.60
C ASP A 87 29.07 -13.04 9.07
N GLY A 88 28.61 -13.27 7.83
CA GLY A 88 28.54 -14.60 7.22
C GLY A 88 29.32 -14.74 5.92
N VAL A 89 28.73 -15.43 4.95
CA VAL A 89 29.37 -15.84 3.69
C VAL A 89 28.91 -15.05 2.47
N LEU A 90 27.86 -14.26 2.59
CA LEU A 90 27.35 -13.46 1.49
C LEU A 90 28.35 -12.36 1.11
N THR A 91 28.40 -12.01 -0.15
CA THR A 91 29.36 -11.03 -0.68
C THR A 91 28.64 -9.86 -1.34
N LEU A 92 29.39 -8.73 -1.54
CA LEU A 92 28.89 -7.62 -2.34
C LEU A 92 28.51 -8.07 -3.76
N GLY A 93 29.17 -9.07 -4.32
CA GLY A 93 28.82 -9.65 -5.62
C GLY A 93 27.44 -10.28 -5.61
N TRP A 94 27.12 -11.03 -4.56
CA TRP A 94 25.78 -11.57 -4.34
C TRP A 94 24.74 -10.45 -4.30
N PHE A 95 24.96 -9.41 -3.48
CA PHE A 95 24.04 -8.28 -3.37
C PHE A 95 23.79 -7.58 -4.72
N LYS A 96 24.84 -7.33 -5.48
CA LYS A 96 24.75 -6.72 -6.82
C LYS A 96 23.92 -7.55 -7.81
N ASN A 97 24.05 -8.86 -7.74
CA ASN A 97 23.29 -9.78 -8.57
C ASN A 97 21.82 -9.85 -8.14
N TRP A 98 21.59 -9.83 -6.83
CA TRP A 98 20.26 -9.91 -6.23
C TRP A 98 19.44 -8.63 -6.44
N HIS A 99 20.00 -7.46 -6.14
CA HIS A 99 19.31 -6.17 -6.26
C HIS A 99 19.38 -5.59 -7.69
N GLY A 100 20.38 -5.97 -8.47
CA GLY A 100 20.70 -5.35 -9.75
C GLY A 100 21.54 -4.06 -9.61
N PRO A 101 21.82 -3.39 -10.74
CA PRO A 101 22.75 -2.27 -10.76
C PRO A 101 22.18 -1.01 -10.09
N LEU A 102 22.87 -0.51 -9.06
CA LEU A 102 22.55 0.74 -8.37
C LEU A 102 23.23 1.98 -8.98
N ARG A 103 24.16 1.81 -9.90
CA ARG A 103 25.10 2.82 -10.40
C ARG A 103 24.48 4.09 -11.00
N ASN A 104 23.24 4.03 -11.45
CA ASN A 104 22.57 5.17 -12.10
C ASN A 104 21.44 5.76 -11.22
N ARG A 105 21.30 5.30 -9.98
CA ARG A 105 20.31 5.82 -9.05
C ARG A 105 20.96 6.79 -8.07
N SER A 106 20.25 7.84 -7.72
CA SER A 106 20.64 8.70 -6.61
C SER A 106 20.38 8.00 -5.28
N LEU A 107 21.14 8.35 -4.24
CA LEU A 107 20.85 7.89 -2.87
C LEU A 107 19.42 8.20 -2.43
N MET A 108 18.85 9.29 -2.93
CA MET A 108 17.48 9.70 -2.60
C MET A 108 16.41 8.88 -3.32
N ASP A 109 16.74 8.29 -4.46
CA ASP A 109 15.81 7.48 -5.27
C ASP A 109 15.71 6.02 -4.76
N VAL A 110 16.62 5.62 -3.87
CA VAL A 110 16.60 4.28 -3.27
C VAL A 110 15.76 4.31 -2.00
N ASP A 111 14.67 3.56 -1.98
CA ASP A 111 13.91 3.32 -0.76
C ASP A 111 14.66 2.31 0.12
N ILE A 112 15.34 2.83 1.16
CA ILE A 112 16.15 2.02 2.08
C ILE A 112 15.29 1.04 2.88
N GLU A 113 14.04 1.40 3.16
CA GLU A 113 13.13 0.56 3.91
C GLU A 113 12.62 -0.62 3.06
N GLU A 114 12.37 -0.38 1.77
CA GLU A 114 12.02 -1.43 0.82
C GLU A 114 13.19 -2.40 0.63
N VAL A 115 14.40 -1.87 0.47
CA VAL A 115 15.61 -2.70 0.35
C VAL A 115 15.84 -3.53 1.62
N ARG A 116 15.68 -2.93 2.81
CA ARG A 116 15.81 -3.62 4.10
C ARG A 116 14.80 -4.77 4.20
N LYS A 117 13.52 -4.50 3.96
CA LYS A 117 12.45 -5.52 4.02
C LYS A 117 12.67 -6.64 3.03
N SER A 118 13.14 -6.30 1.82
CA SER A 118 13.44 -7.30 0.80
C SER A 118 14.62 -8.17 1.19
N LEU A 119 15.64 -7.61 1.83
CA LEU A 119 16.78 -8.38 2.39
C LEU A 119 16.32 -9.29 3.52
N GLU A 120 15.51 -8.80 4.45
CA GLU A 120 14.97 -9.60 5.57
C GLU A 120 13.97 -10.68 5.12
N ALA A 121 13.42 -10.57 3.91
CA ALA A 121 12.60 -11.62 3.31
C ALA A 121 13.42 -12.80 2.80
N GLU A 122 14.73 -12.64 2.60
CA GLU A 122 15.62 -13.74 2.27
C GLU A 122 15.85 -14.64 3.49
N ASP A 123 15.54 -15.91 3.35
CA ASP A 123 15.58 -16.86 4.48
C ASP A 123 16.98 -17.02 5.11
N GLN A 124 18.05 -16.70 4.37
CA GLN A 124 19.45 -16.72 4.90
C GLN A 124 19.78 -15.51 5.77
N ILE A 125 19.03 -14.41 5.65
CA ILE A 125 19.30 -13.17 6.39
C ILE A 125 18.40 -13.11 7.63
N SER A 126 19.00 -12.85 8.80
CA SER A 126 18.27 -12.68 10.05
C SER A 126 17.88 -11.22 10.28
N GLU A 127 18.77 -10.30 9.99
CA GLU A 127 18.60 -8.85 10.15
C GLU A 127 19.32 -8.11 9.05
N ALA A 128 18.77 -6.98 8.60
CA ALA A 128 19.40 -6.10 7.63
C ALA A 128 19.32 -4.64 8.08
N TYR A 129 20.42 -3.92 7.95
CA TYR A 129 20.51 -2.49 8.19
C TYR A 129 20.97 -1.80 6.93
N VAL A 130 20.17 -0.87 6.44
CA VAL A 130 20.46 -0.09 5.23
C VAL A 130 20.48 1.38 5.59
N SER A 131 21.57 2.07 5.28
CA SER A 131 21.74 3.48 5.60
C SER A 131 22.41 4.26 4.47
N ARG A 132 22.10 5.55 4.41
CA ARG A 132 22.68 6.47 3.44
C ARG A 132 23.80 7.25 4.08
N HIS A 133 24.99 7.16 3.50
CA HIS A 133 26.14 7.99 3.87
C HIS A 133 26.38 9.00 2.78
N PHE A 134 25.96 10.24 3.03
CA PHE A 134 26.16 11.35 2.09
C PHE A 134 27.66 11.62 1.85
N PRO A 135 28.03 12.04 0.62
CA PRO A 135 27.13 12.43 -0.46
C PRO A 135 26.70 11.30 -1.42
N HIS A 136 27.37 10.15 -1.46
CA HIS A 136 27.20 9.17 -2.55
C HIS A 136 27.36 7.69 -2.15
N THR A 137 27.37 7.36 -0.86
CA THR A 137 27.63 5.98 -0.37
C THR A 137 26.35 5.37 0.21
N LEU A 138 26.00 4.15 -0.25
CA LEU A 138 24.97 3.32 0.36
C LEU A 138 25.66 2.27 1.24
N SER A 139 25.33 2.24 2.53
CA SER A 139 25.86 1.25 3.47
C SER A 139 24.80 0.19 3.75
N ILE A 140 25.19 -1.06 3.63
CA ILE A 140 24.37 -2.24 3.85
C ILE A 140 25.14 -3.14 4.80
N GLU A 141 24.55 -3.41 5.96
CA GLU A 141 25.04 -4.35 6.94
C GLU A 141 24.00 -5.44 7.14
N ILE A 142 24.40 -6.69 7.01
CA ILE A 142 23.51 -7.83 7.18
C ILE A 142 24.06 -8.79 8.23
N LYS A 143 23.15 -9.43 8.96
CA LYS A 143 23.44 -10.56 9.81
C LYS A 143 22.84 -11.82 9.19
N GLU A 144 23.68 -12.80 8.97
CA GLU A 144 23.27 -14.07 8.39
C GLU A 144 22.86 -15.07 9.46
N ARG A 145 21.92 -15.94 9.12
CA ARG A 145 21.59 -17.08 9.97
C ARG A 145 22.71 -18.10 9.93
N GLN A 146 23.18 -18.49 11.10
CA GLN A 146 24.23 -19.50 11.23
C GLN A 146 23.63 -20.91 11.13
N PRO A 147 24.06 -21.73 10.16
CA PRO A 147 23.55 -23.08 10.03
C PRO A 147 24.11 -23.98 11.12
N ILE A 148 23.25 -24.80 11.72
CA ILE A 148 23.62 -25.80 12.73
C ILE A 148 23.55 -27.22 12.21
N LEU A 149 22.81 -27.47 11.13
CA LEU A 149 22.74 -28.77 10.49
C LEU A 149 22.38 -28.65 8.99
N VAL A 150 22.76 -29.69 8.26
CA VAL A 150 22.35 -29.88 6.85
C VAL A 150 21.21 -30.90 6.78
N LEU A 151 20.11 -30.49 6.22
CA LEU A 151 18.94 -31.35 6.03
C LEU A 151 18.89 -31.81 4.56
N ARG A 152 19.04 -33.09 4.33
CA ARG A 152 18.95 -33.71 3.01
C ARG A 152 17.52 -34.17 2.74
N LEU A 153 16.86 -33.55 1.77
CA LEU A 153 15.51 -33.85 1.41
C LEU A 153 15.48 -34.54 0.04
N GLY A 154 14.90 -35.74 0.03
CA GLY A 154 14.57 -36.41 -1.20
C GLY A 154 13.43 -35.67 -1.91
N SER A 155 13.66 -35.21 -3.15
CA SER A 155 12.62 -34.66 -4.00
C SER A 155 11.84 -35.80 -4.69
N LYS A 156 10.53 -35.61 -4.87
CA LYS A 156 9.69 -36.53 -5.67
C LYS A 156 10.17 -36.68 -7.12
N ALA A 157 10.96 -35.73 -7.62
CA ALA A 157 11.58 -35.75 -8.95
C ALA A 157 12.91 -36.54 -8.98
N GLY A 158 13.31 -37.22 -7.86
CA GLY A 158 14.50 -38.06 -7.80
C GLY A 158 15.81 -37.31 -7.51
N GLY A 159 15.76 -36.02 -7.16
CA GLY A 159 16.93 -35.25 -6.72
C GLY A 159 17.02 -35.17 -5.19
N ILE A 160 18.25 -34.97 -4.67
CA ILE A 160 18.52 -34.64 -3.29
C ILE A 160 18.83 -33.14 -3.24
N CYS A 161 18.13 -32.42 -2.39
CA CYS A 161 18.40 -31.01 -2.11
C CYS A 161 18.91 -30.88 -0.68
N ASP A 162 20.05 -30.22 -0.51
CA ASP A 162 20.61 -29.91 0.81
C ASP A 162 20.07 -28.56 1.27
N TRP A 163 19.37 -28.57 2.40
CA TRP A 163 18.86 -27.40 3.09
C TRP A 163 19.68 -27.15 4.33
N LEU A 164 19.92 -25.88 4.64
CA LEU A 164 20.54 -25.48 5.90
C LEU A 164 19.46 -25.14 6.91
N VAL A 165 19.67 -25.51 8.13
CA VAL A 165 18.78 -25.21 9.26
C VAL A 165 19.55 -24.41 10.29
N SER A 166 19.01 -23.25 10.65
CA SER A 166 19.56 -22.38 11.69
C SER A 166 19.01 -22.73 13.08
N SER A 167 19.61 -22.15 14.11
CA SER A 167 19.22 -22.36 15.50
C SER A 167 17.79 -21.95 15.84
N ASP A 168 17.22 -21.02 15.07
CA ASP A 168 15.85 -20.57 15.20
C ASP A 168 14.83 -21.47 14.44
N GLY A 169 15.31 -22.58 13.86
CA GLY A 169 14.51 -23.52 13.09
C GLY A 169 14.14 -23.05 11.68
N THR A 170 14.74 -21.96 11.19
CA THR A 170 14.52 -21.52 9.82
C THR A 170 15.33 -22.38 8.85
N MET A 171 14.68 -22.83 7.79
CA MET A 171 15.29 -23.63 6.72
C MET A 171 15.53 -22.74 5.50
N TYR A 172 16.74 -22.82 4.92
CA TYR A 172 17.08 -22.03 3.74
C TYR A 172 18.07 -22.75 2.84
N LEU A 173 18.12 -22.35 1.59
CA LEU A 173 19.14 -22.78 0.63
C LEU A 173 20.39 -21.91 0.85
N GLY A 174 21.46 -22.52 1.35
CA GLY A 174 22.69 -21.79 1.63
C GLY A 174 23.38 -21.32 0.38
N THR A 175 23.46 -20.01 0.20
CA THR A 175 24.21 -19.39 -0.89
C THR A 175 25.58 -18.92 -0.35
N GLY A 176 26.66 -19.24 -1.09
CA GLY A 176 28.01 -18.78 -0.74
C GLY A 176 28.77 -19.64 0.27
N TYR A 177 28.16 -20.65 0.85
CA TYR A 177 28.86 -21.56 1.78
C TYR A 177 29.84 -22.47 1.05
N PRO A 178 31.11 -22.52 1.46
CA PRO A 178 32.06 -23.46 0.92
C PRO A 178 31.70 -24.90 1.34
N PRO A 179 31.83 -25.90 0.44
CA PRO A 179 31.51 -27.29 0.73
C PRO A 179 32.24 -27.85 1.95
N SER A 180 33.44 -27.36 2.21
CA SER A 180 34.26 -27.75 3.39
C SER A 180 33.60 -27.38 4.71
N SER A 181 32.94 -26.20 4.77
CA SER A 181 32.23 -25.76 5.99
C SER A 181 30.96 -26.58 6.21
N LEU A 182 30.22 -26.89 5.14
CA LEU A 182 29.01 -27.70 5.21
C LEU A 182 29.30 -29.16 5.59
N ALA A 183 30.47 -29.70 5.22
CA ALA A 183 30.88 -31.05 5.58
C ALA A 183 31.15 -31.25 7.07
N LEU A 184 31.39 -30.15 7.81
CA LEU A 184 31.60 -30.17 9.28
C LEU A 184 30.29 -30.19 10.07
N LEU A 185 29.16 -29.84 9.42
CA LEU A 185 27.85 -29.83 10.04
C LEU A 185 27.26 -31.24 10.12
N PRO A 186 26.51 -31.54 11.18
CA PRO A 186 25.73 -32.77 11.23
C PRO A 186 24.70 -32.77 10.06
N SER A 187 24.56 -33.92 9.43
CA SER A 187 23.60 -34.08 8.34
C SER A 187 22.45 -35.00 8.74
N LEU A 188 21.24 -34.59 8.48
CA LEU A 188 20.02 -35.36 8.68
C LEU A 188 19.33 -35.62 7.33
N SER A 189 19.03 -36.89 7.05
CA SER A 189 18.28 -37.26 5.87
C SER A 189 16.84 -37.50 6.27
N LEU A 190 15.90 -36.77 5.70
CA LEU A 190 14.48 -36.90 5.97
C LEU A 190 13.69 -37.16 4.68
N ASP A 191 12.60 -37.88 4.83
CA ASP A 191 11.60 -37.95 3.79
C ASP A 191 10.90 -36.59 3.65
N GLY A 192 10.87 -36.05 2.44
CA GLY A 192 10.23 -34.78 2.14
C GLY A 192 8.73 -34.70 2.48
N SER A 193 8.09 -35.84 2.80
CA SER A 193 6.72 -35.86 3.30
C SER A 193 6.54 -35.32 4.72
N LEU A 194 7.63 -35.26 5.51
CA LEU A 194 7.62 -34.79 6.90
C LEU A 194 7.74 -33.27 7.05
N ILE A 195 7.96 -32.57 5.96
CA ILE A 195 8.20 -31.14 5.95
C ILE A 195 7.06 -30.44 5.23
N ARG A 196 6.51 -29.41 5.86
CA ARG A 196 5.44 -28.61 5.29
C ARG A 196 6.01 -27.51 4.42
N PRO A 197 5.59 -27.42 3.13
CA PRO A 197 5.97 -26.28 2.32
C PRO A 197 5.34 -24.98 2.86
N LYS A 198 6.07 -23.90 2.84
CA LYS A 198 5.54 -22.56 3.07
C LYS A 198 4.44 -22.27 2.05
N LYS A 199 3.34 -21.65 2.49
CA LYS A 199 2.22 -21.30 1.61
C LYS A 199 2.58 -20.20 0.60
N GLU A 200 3.56 -19.37 0.90
CA GLU A 200 4.03 -18.27 0.06
C GLU A 200 5.57 -18.25 0.06
N GLY A 201 6.18 -18.03 -1.10
CA GLY A 201 7.62 -17.80 -1.24
C GLY A 201 8.53 -19.00 -1.45
N GLY A 202 7.99 -20.22 -1.67
CA GLY A 202 8.78 -21.38 -2.14
C GLY A 202 9.72 -22.03 -1.11
N GLY A 203 9.72 -21.61 0.15
CA GLY A 203 10.46 -22.22 1.25
C GLY A 203 9.61 -23.23 2.05
N PHE A 204 10.17 -23.75 3.13
CA PHE A 204 9.48 -24.62 4.09
C PHE A 204 9.17 -23.89 5.38
N GLU A 205 8.13 -24.34 6.12
CA GLU A 205 7.87 -23.85 7.46
C GLU A 205 9.05 -24.22 8.39
N LYS A 206 9.21 -23.44 9.48
CA LYS A 206 10.19 -23.75 10.53
C LYS A 206 9.97 -25.16 11.06
N LEU A 207 11.09 -25.88 11.29
CA LEU A 207 11.06 -27.07 12.12
C LEU A 207 10.81 -26.64 13.57
N VAL A 208 9.77 -27.17 14.18
CA VAL A 208 9.45 -26.93 15.60
C VAL A 208 10.12 -28.01 16.45
#